data_80d7c4c94c0b1bfc7eb63f39969bc234
#
_entry.id   80d7c4c94c0b1bfc7eb63f39969bc234
#
_cell.length_a   1.000
_cell.length_b   1.000
_cell.length_c   1.000
_cell.angle_alpha   90.00
_cell.angle_beta   90.00
_cell.angle_gamma   90.00
#
_symmetry.space_group_name_H-M   'P 1'
#
loop_
_entity.id
_entity.type
_entity.pdbx_description
1 polymer ?
#
loop_
_entity_poly.entity_id
_entity_poly.type
_entity_poly.pdbx_seq_one_letter_code
_entity_poly.pdbx_strand_id
1 'polypeptide(L)'
;MISRAVCNRDFKINVQTAHPTRSMSVQLTADFDLRIKGDSVVSYLPYFGRAYNVPYGGGKGLNFSGVTEDFKITQPKRDRKHVEFSVKNDEDTYKFHIDIFDNGSASINVMPQQRERISFNGEIELTE
;
A
#
# COMPACT_ATOMS: atom_id res chain seq x y z
N MET A 1 11.48 5.64 -16.52
CA MET A 1 10.04 5.99 -16.39
C MET A 1 9.48 5.64 -15.02
N ILE A 2 9.62 4.40 -14.57
CA ILE A 2 9.15 4.01 -13.22
C ILE A 2 9.82 4.83 -12.13
N SER A 3 11.13 4.99 -12.22
CA SER A 3 11.90 5.75 -11.24
C SER A 3 11.43 7.21 -11.15
N ARG A 4 11.11 7.82 -12.29
CA ARG A 4 10.63 9.20 -12.34
C ARG A 4 9.25 9.33 -11.69
N ALA A 5 8.35 8.40 -12.00
CA ALA A 5 7.00 8.42 -11.43
C ALA A 5 7.06 8.31 -9.91
N VAL A 6 7.90 7.42 -9.38
CA VAL A 6 8.05 7.25 -7.94
C VAL A 6 8.64 8.52 -7.31
N CYS A 7 9.69 9.09 -7.89
CA CYS A 7 10.33 10.30 -7.36
C CYS A 7 9.39 11.50 -7.41
N ASN A 8 8.52 11.57 -8.41
CA ASN A 8 7.54 12.64 -8.55
C ASN A 8 6.30 12.43 -7.69
N ARG A 9 6.23 11.31 -6.96
CA ARG A 9 5.07 10.95 -6.14
C ARG A 9 3.78 10.94 -6.97
N ASP A 10 3.84 10.32 -8.14
CA ASP A 10 2.69 10.22 -9.03
C ASP A 10 2.70 8.84 -9.68
N PHE A 11 2.13 7.87 -8.97
CA PHE A 11 2.06 6.50 -9.46
C PHE A 11 0.87 5.77 -8.86
N LYS A 12 0.49 4.69 -9.52
CA LYS A 12 -0.59 3.81 -9.09
C LYS A 12 -0.08 2.37 -9.15
N ILE A 13 -0.40 1.58 -8.15
CA ILE A 13 -0.07 0.16 -8.11
C ILE A 13 -1.36 -0.63 -8.20
N ASN A 14 -1.49 -1.43 -9.24
CA ASN A 14 -2.60 -2.36 -9.39
C ASN A 14 -2.27 -3.64 -8.62
N VAL A 15 -3.12 -4.02 -7.68
CA VAL A 15 -2.85 -5.10 -6.74
C VAL A 15 -3.53 -6.38 -7.21
N GLN A 16 -2.79 -7.48 -7.23
CA GLN A 16 -3.25 -8.75 -7.77
C GLN A 16 -3.37 -9.84 -6.72
N THR A 17 -2.55 -9.79 -5.68
CA THR A 17 -2.49 -10.85 -4.67
C THR A 17 -2.35 -10.23 -3.29
N ALA A 18 -3.09 -10.77 -2.32
CA ALA A 18 -2.96 -10.41 -0.91
C ALA A 18 -2.28 -11.53 -0.14
N HIS A 19 -1.41 -11.18 0.79
CA HIS A 19 -0.68 -12.13 1.65
C HIS A 19 -0.98 -11.81 3.11
N PRO A 20 -2.07 -12.36 3.66
CA PRO A 20 -2.36 -12.17 5.09
C PRO A 20 -1.32 -12.86 5.95
N THR A 21 -1.16 -12.38 7.19
CA THR A 21 -0.15 -12.92 8.10
C THR A 21 -0.43 -14.36 8.49
N ARG A 22 -1.70 -14.71 8.72
CA ARG A 22 -2.08 -16.00 9.28
C ARG A 22 -2.82 -16.92 8.33
N SER A 23 -3.04 -16.52 7.12
CA SER A 23 -3.76 -17.34 6.14
C SER A 23 -3.01 -17.42 4.84
N MET A 24 -3.49 -18.28 3.96
CA MET A 24 -2.88 -18.45 2.65
C MET A 24 -3.07 -17.22 1.79
N SER A 25 -2.20 -17.06 0.80
CA SER A 25 -2.32 -15.98 -0.18
C SER A 25 -3.66 -16.04 -0.89
N VAL A 26 -4.23 -14.88 -1.16
CA VAL A 26 -5.52 -14.74 -1.81
C VAL A 26 -5.33 -14.05 -3.15
N GLN A 27 -5.74 -14.72 -4.23
CA GLN A 27 -5.74 -14.12 -5.56
C GLN A 27 -6.96 -13.20 -5.66
N LEU A 28 -6.70 -11.92 -5.95
CA LEU A 28 -7.77 -10.93 -6.00
C LEU A 28 -8.44 -10.95 -7.36
N THR A 29 -9.77 -10.92 -7.36
CA THR A 29 -10.57 -10.99 -8.59
C THR A 29 -11.23 -9.67 -8.94
N ALA A 30 -11.15 -8.66 -8.05
CA ALA A 30 -11.66 -7.33 -8.31
C ALA A 30 -10.49 -6.36 -8.50
N ASP A 31 -10.79 -5.15 -8.96
CA ASP A 31 -9.78 -4.12 -9.16
C ASP A 31 -9.45 -3.45 -7.84
N PHE A 32 -8.31 -3.80 -7.28
CA PHE A 32 -7.78 -3.14 -6.09
C PHE A 32 -6.51 -2.38 -6.45
N ASP A 33 -6.33 -1.22 -5.84
CA ASP A 33 -5.16 -0.41 -6.14
C ASP A 33 -4.74 0.49 -4.97
N LEU A 34 -3.53 1.02 -5.10
CA LEU A 34 -3.00 2.03 -4.20
C LEU A 34 -2.44 3.14 -5.08
N ARG A 35 -2.96 4.35 -4.90
CA ARG A 35 -2.54 5.49 -5.71
C ARG A 35 -1.88 6.57 -4.85
N ILE A 36 -0.73 7.03 -5.29
CA ILE A 36 0.01 8.13 -4.68
C ILE A 36 0.03 9.28 -5.66
N LYS A 37 -0.37 10.48 -5.20
CA LYS A 37 -0.29 11.69 -6.00
C LYS A 37 0.06 12.86 -5.10
N GLY A 38 1.30 13.36 -5.25
CA GLY A 38 1.79 14.41 -4.38
C GLY A 38 1.82 13.95 -2.93
N ASP A 39 1.15 14.68 -2.06
CA ASP A 39 1.05 14.34 -0.64
C ASP A 39 -0.18 13.49 -0.32
N SER A 40 -0.95 13.11 -1.33
CA SER A 40 -2.19 12.36 -1.14
C SER A 40 -2.00 10.89 -1.45
N VAL A 41 -2.70 10.04 -0.70
CA VAL A 41 -2.78 8.61 -0.97
C VAL A 41 -4.24 8.19 -1.01
N VAL A 42 -4.59 7.36 -1.99
CA VAL A 42 -5.90 6.73 -2.07
C VAL A 42 -5.68 5.23 -2.05
N SER A 43 -6.15 4.60 -0.98
CA SER A 43 -6.03 3.16 -0.79
C SER A 43 -7.37 2.50 -1.05
N TYR A 44 -7.38 1.54 -1.96
CA TYR A 44 -8.55 0.69 -2.21
C TYR A 44 -8.07 -0.76 -2.18
N LEU A 45 -7.89 -1.27 -0.97
CA LEU A 45 -7.32 -2.59 -0.73
C LEU A 45 -8.23 -3.38 0.20
N PRO A 46 -8.34 -4.70 0.01
CA PRO A 46 -9.05 -5.54 0.95
C PRO A 46 -8.21 -5.76 2.20
N TYR A 47 -8.84 -6.19 3.28
CA TYR A 47 -8.11 -6.59 4.49
C TYR A 47 -8.54 -7.99 4.91
N PHE A 48 -7.56 -8.86 5.09
CA PHE A 48 -7.73 -10.21 5.62
C PHE A 48 -6.78 -10.36 6.80
N GLY A 49 -7.32 -10.56 7.99
CA GLY A 49 -6.48 -10.71 9.16
C GLY A 49 -7.27 -10.45 10.44
N ARG A 50 -6.55 -10.48 11.57
CA ARG A 50 -7.14 -10.29 12.88
C ARG A 50 -7.00 -8.83 13.30
N ALA A 51 -8.09 -8.25 13.78
CA ALA A 51 -8.06 -6.92 14.39
C ALA A 51 -7.81 -7.05 15.88
N TYR A 52 -6.93 -6.20 16.42
CA TYR A 52 -6.69 -6.13 17.85
C TYR A 52 -7.77 -5.29 18.52
N ASN A 53 -8.19 -4.22 17.86
CA ASN A 53 -9.34 -3.40 18.23
C ASN A 53 -10.23 -3.24 17.02
N VAL A 54 -11.51 -3.59 17.16
CA VAL A 54 -12.46 -3.48 16.07
C VAL A 54 -13.09 -2.09 16.13
N PRO A 55 -12.98 -1.28 15.07
CA PRO A 55 -13.64 0.03 15.03
C PRO A 55 -15.14 -0.13 15.11
N TYR A 56 -15.82 0.91 15.61
CA TYR A 56 -17.27 0.93 15.67
C TYR A 56 -17.83 0.75 14.25
N GLY A 57 -18.72 -0.22 14.09
CA GLY A 57 -19.28 -0.54 12.78
C GLY A 57 -18.46 -1.54 11.97
N GLY A 58 -17.40 -2.11 12.54
CA GLY A 58 -16.61 -3.16 11.89
C GLY A 58 -15.46 -2.69 11.00
N GLY A 59 -15.35 -1.39 10.77
CA GLY A 59 -14.27 -0.83 9.94
C GLY A 59 -14.55 -0.91 8.45
N LYS A 60 -13.68 -0.30 7.66
CA LYS A 60 -13.82 -0.19 6.20
C LYS A 60 -12.75 -0.97 5.44
N GLY A 61 -12.02 -1.86 6.11
CA GLY A 61 -10.88 -2.51 5.50
C GLY A 61 -9.74 -1.51 5.32
N LEU A 62 -9.15 -1.49 4.13
CA LEU A 62 -8.09 -0.53 3.80
C LEU A 62 -8.56 0.43 2.69
N ASN A 63 -9.83 0.80 2.73
CA ASN A 63 -10.42 1.73 1.77
C ASN A 63 -10.48 3.12 2.40
N PHE A 64 -9.53 3.98 2.03
CA PHE A 64 -9.46 5.34 2.57
C PHE A 64 -8.62 6.23 1.67
N SER A 65 -8.74 7.51 1.88
CA SER A 65 -7.83 8.49 1.31
C SER A 65 -7.32 9.39 2.43
N GLY A 66 -6.15 9.95 2.24
CA GLY A 66 -5.56 10.79 3.24
C GLY A 66 -4.28 11.44 2.77
N VAL A 67 -3.64 12.16 3.69
CA VAL A 67 -2.37 12.83 3.44
C VAL A 67 -1.26 11.98 4.03
N THR A 68 -0.20 11.79 3.25
CA THR A 68 0.97 11.03 3.71
C THR A 68 1.78 11.83 4.70
N GLU A 69 2.33 11.16 5.71
CA GLU A 69 3.25 11.72 6.68
C GLU A 69 4.56 10.95 6.62
N ASP A 70 5.66 11.64 6.86
CA ASP A 70 7.01 11.04 6.91
C ASP A 70 7.35 10.28 5.63
N PHE A 71 7.02 10.86 4.49
CA PHE A 71 7.24 10.23 3.18
C PHE A 71 8.73 10.16 2.87
N LYS A 72 9.25 8.97 2.59
CA LYS A 72 10.64 8.74 2.25
C LYS A 72 10.76 7.84 1.03
N ILE A 73 11.71 8.17 0.17
CA ILE A 73 12.06 7.32 -0.97
C ILE A 73 13.55 7.00 -0.84
N THR A 74 13.88 5.71 -0.82
CA THR A 74 15.25 5.24 -0.80
C THR A 74 15.47 4.26 -1.94
N GLN A 75 16.73 4.01 -2.25
CA GLN A 75 17.07 3.03 -3.28
C GLN A 75 18.10 2.05 -2.71
N PRO A 76 17.61 1.00 -1.98
CA PRO A 76 18.53 0.04 -1.35
C PRO A 76 19.31 -0.81 -2.35
N LYS A 77 18.79 -0.97 -3.58
CA LYS A 77 19.46 -1.69 -4.66
C LYS A 77 19.22 -0.97 -5.98
N ARG A 78 20.02 -1.29 -7.00
CA ARG A 78 19.91 -0.64 -8.31
C ARG A 78 18.55 -0.85 -8.97
N ASP A 79 17.96 -2.02 -8.77
CA ASP A 79 16.73 -2.44 -9.42
C ASP A 79 15.49 -2.22 -8.57
N ARG A 80 15.63 -1.57 -7.40
CA ARG A 80 14.52 -1.45 -6.47
C ARG A 80 14.51 -0.11 -5.76
N LYS A 81 13.35 0.52 -5.74
CA LYS A 81 13.09 1.70 -4.91
C LYS A 81 12.19 1.32 -3.76
N HIS A 82 12.46 1.88 -2.60
CA HIS A 82 11.69 1.65 -1.38
C HIS A 82 11.01 2.95 -0.97
N VAL A 83 9.69 2.89 -0.79
CA VAL A 83 8.88 4.03 -0.41
C VAL A 83 8.25 3.76 0.95
N GLU A 84 8.36 4.70 1.87
CA GLU A 84 7.76 4.60 3.19
C GLU A 84 6.94 5.83 3.49
N PHE A 85 5.78 5.65 4.12
CA PHE A 85 5.00 6.77 4.64
C PHE A 85 3.99 6.25 5.66
N SER A 86 3.39 7.18 6.38
CA SER A 86 2.30 6.88 7.31
C SER A 86 1.05 7.64 6.89
N VAL A 87 -0.10 7.05 7.18
CA VAL A 87 -1.41 7.69 6.97
C VAL A 87 -2.24 7.45 8.21
N LYS A 88 -2.92 8.48 8.66
CA LYS A 88 -3.81 8.39 9.83
C LYS A 88 -5.23 8.73 9.40
N ASN A 89 -6.18 7.90 9.81
CA ASN A 89 -7.60 8.21 9.64
C ASN A 89 -8.31 8.04 10.99
N ASP A 90 -9.64 8.06 10.98
CA ASP A 90 -10.44 7.97 12.21
C ASP A 90 -10.44 6.56 12.81
N GLU A 91 -9.96 5.55 12.10
CA GLU A 91 -9.94 4.17 12.59
C GLU A 91 -8.57 3.73 13.09
N ASP A 92 -7.49 4.20 12.45
CA ASP A 92 -6.16 3.65 12.71
C ASP A 92 -5.07 4.56 12.16
N THR A 93 -3.84 4.22 12.51
CA THR A 93 -2.65 4.75 11.85
C THR A 93 -1.99 3.62 11.09
N TYR A 94 -1.71 3.85 9.82
CA TYR A 94 -1.16 2.84 8.92
C TYR A 94 0.24 3.24 8.48
N LYS A 95 1.18 2.30 8.56
CA LYS A 95 2.50 2.47 7.96
C LYS A 95 2.57 1.66 6.69
N PHE A 96 3.00 2.30 5.62
CA PHE A 96 3.14 1.65 4.31
C PHE A 96 4.61 1.55 3.97
N HIS A 97 5.03 0.35 3.58
CA HIS A 97 6.36 0.09 3.03
C HIS A 97 6.17 -0.54 1.66
N ILE A 98 6.64 0.14 0.63
CA ILE A 98 6.42 -0.27 -0.74
C ILE A 98 7.75 -0.47 -1.43
N ASP A 99 7.98 -1.65 -2.00
CA ASP A 99 9.14 -1.92 -2.84
C ASP A 99 8.69 -1.96 -4.30
N ILE A 100 9.33 -1.16 -5.13
CA ILE A 100 9.02 -1.05 -6.55
C ILE A 100 10.25 -1.43 -7.34
N PHE A 101 10.10 -2.43 -8.21
CA PHE A 101 11.19 -2.99 -9.00
C PHE A 101 11.20 -2.41 -10.41
N ASP A 102 12.38 -2.42 -11.04
CA ASP A 102 12.54 -1.85 -12.38
C ASP A 102 11.67 -2.52 -13.43
N ASN A 103 11.30 -3.79 -13.22
CA ASN A 103 10.43 -4.50 -14.14
C ASN A 103 8.95 -4.15 -13.97
N GLY A 104 8.63 -3.26 -13.05
CA GLY A 104 7.25 -2.83 -12.82
C GLY A 104 6.54 -3.56 -11.69
N SER A 105 7.10 -4.63 -11.15
CA SER A 105 6.45 -5.33 -10.04
C SER A 105 6.60 -4.52 -8.76
N ALA A 106 5.63 -4.68 -7.86
CA ALA A 106 5.59 -3.93 -6.61
C ALA A 106 5.10 -4.82 -5.48
N SER A 107 5.63 -4.55 -4.30
CA SER A 107 5.22 -5.21 -3.07
C SER A 107 4.83 -4.14 -2.06
N ILE A 108 3.66 -4.29 -1.44
CA ILE A 108 3.13 -3.32 -0.48
C ILE A 108 2.97 -4.02 0.86
N ASN A 109 3.59 -3.46 1.90
CA ASN A 109 3.38 -3.91 3.27
C ASN A 109 2.61 -2.84 4.02
N VAL A 110 1.47 -3.20 4.59
CA VAL A 110 0.63 -2.31 5.38
C VAL A 110 0.66 -2.78 6.83
N MET A 111 1.05 -1.88 7.73
CA MET A 111 1.16 -2.19 9.14
C MET A 111 0.22 -1.28 9.94
N PRO A 112 -1.05 -1.69 10.10
CA PRO A 112 -1.97 -0.96 10.97
C PRO A 112 -1.55 -1.11 12.43
N GLN A 113 -1.91 -0.16 13.29
CA GLN A 113 -1.63 -0.29 14.72
C GLN A 113 -2.62 -1.20 15.41
N GLN A 114 -3.86 -1.25 14.91
CA GLN A 114 -4.95 -1.95 15.58
C GLN A 114 -5.30 -3.30 14.96
N ARG A 115 -4.57 -3.70 13.92
CA ARG A 115 -4.80 -4.96 13.19
C ARG A 115 -3.49 -5.60 12.79
N GLU A 116 -3.54 -6.87 12.43
CA GLU A 116 -2.36 -7.55 11.92
C GLU A 116 -1.92 -6.94 10.60
N ARG A 117 -0.62 -6.96 10.35
CA ARG A 117 -0.09 -6.50 9.07
C ARG A 117 -0.53 -7.41 7.95
N ILE A 118 -0.59 -6.84 6.75
CA ILE A 118 -0.91 -7.57 5.54
C ILE A 118 -0.03 -7.03 4.42
N SER A 119 0.34 -7.88 3.49
CA SER A 119 1.09 -7.44 2.32
C SER A 119 0.37 -7.80 1.05
N PHE A 120 0.76 -7.12 -0.03
CA PHE A 120 0.14 -7.29 -1.34
C PHE A 120 1.23 -7.29 -2.41
N ASN A 121 0.96 -7.99 -3.49
CA ASN A 121 1.80 -7.95 -4.68
C ASN A 121 0.98 -7.40 -5.85
N GLY A 122 1.63 -6.62 -6.69
CA GLY A 122 0.99 -6.06 -7.86
C GLY A 122 2.00 -5.49 -8.82
N GLU A 123 1.53 -4.60 -9.68
CA GLU A 123 2.35 -3.95 -10.68
C GLU A 123 2.06 -2.46 -10.70
N ILE A 124 3.12 -1.67 -10.91
CA ILE A 124 2.97 -0.23 -11.04
C ILE A 124 2.35 0.09 -12.41
N GLU A 125 1.39 1.02 -12.41
CA GLU A 125 0.82 1.55 -13.63
C GLU A 125 1.32 2.98 -13.78
N LEU A 126 1.96 3.25 -14.91
CA LEU A 126 2.45 4.59 -15.20
C LEU A 126 1.36 5.41 -15.83
N THR A 127 1.07 6.57 -15.24
CA THR A 127 0.13 7.52 -15.82
C THR A 127 0.92 8.54 -16.63
N GLU A 128 0.43 8.82 -17.81
CA GLU A 128 1.04 9.82 -18.68
C GLU A 128 0.37 11.17 -18.50
#